data_c0b0dc8c73fdc49c83078420dd62e888
#
_entry.id   c0b0dc8c73fdc49c83078420dd62e888
#
_cell.length_a   1.000
_cell.length_b   1.000
_cell.length_c   1.000
_cell.angle_alpha   90.00
_cell.angle_beta   90.00
_cell.angle_gamma   90.00
#
_symmetry.space_group_name_H-M   'P 1'
#
loop_
_entity.id
_entity.type
_entity.pdbx_description
1 polymer ?
#
loop_
_entity_poly.entity_id
_entity_poly.type
_entity_poly.pdbx_seq_one_letter_code
_entity_poly.pdbx_strand_id
1 'polypeptide(L)'
;MKNNSTKIKFRYNPNTSIPKRNWLSMEEEDKSQAILEYHKKYKTNLWNKEFHLNLHIEIENQIAENIRPVNNALRRLKRSGMRRHDAIHAIGCIFIDNVEILNPEKSIKYRKTKYYKEIDLLTIKSFLKRTR
;
A
#
# COMPACT_ATOMS: atom_id res chain seq x y z
N MET A 1 23.43 23.06 5.50
CA MET A 1 22.94 22.69 5.69
C MET A 1 22.07 22.25 5.99
N LYS A 2 21.82 22.12 5.86
CA LYS A 2 21.12 21.60 6.01
C LYS A 2 20.13 21.55 6.46
N ASN A 3 19.89 21.98 6.18
CA ASN A 3 19.02 21.89 6.70
C ASN A 3 17.91 21.11 6.72
N ASN A 4 17.85 20.50 7.05
CA ASN A 4 16.83 19.53 7.28
C ASN A 4 15.86 19.91 8.36
N SER A 5 16.32 20.71 9.22
CA SER A 5 15.50 21.23 10.31
C SER A 5 14.32 22.02 9.80
N THR A 6 14.42 22.53 8.57
CA THR A 6 13.36 23.34 7.99
C THR A 6 12.29 22.50 7.32
N LYS A 7 12.54 21.23 7.15
CA LYS A 7 11.57 20.37 6.52
C LYS A 7 10.44 20.03 7.49
N ILE A 8 9.22 20.21 7.02
CA ILE A 8 8.07 19.76 7.79
C ILE A 8 8.11 18.23 7.76
N LYS A 9 8.23 17.66 8.92
CA LYS A 9 8.31 16.22 9.02
C LYS A 9 6.97 15.60 8.64
N PHE A 10 6.97 14.79 7.60
CA PHE A 10 5.77 14.10 7.17
C PHE A 10 5.41 13.03 8.19
N ARG A 11 4.15 13.00 8.59
CA ARG A 11 3.65 11.97 9.49
C ARG A 11 2.69 11.08 8.72
N TYR A 12 3.08 9.85 8.59
CA TYR A 12 2.26 8.90 7.88
C TYR A 12 1.07 8.45 8.73
N ASN A 13 -0.10 8.50 8.12
CA ASN A 13 -1.30 7.94 8.72
C ASN A 13 -2.04 7.19 7.61
N PRO A 14 -2.02 5.85 7.63
CA PRO A 14 -2.63 5.09 6.55
C PRO A 14 -4.14 5.25 6.46
N ASN A 15 -4.76 5.84 7.49
CA ASN A 15 -6.20 6.06 7.48
C ASN A 15 -6.61 7.39 6.86
N THR A 16 -5.64 8.20 6.45
CA THR A 16 -5.93 9.45 5.77
C THR A 16 -5.30 9.45 4.38
N SER A 17 -5.95 10.16 3.45
CA SER A 17 -5.40 10.30 2.12
C SER A 17 -4.12 11.10 2.15
N ILE A 18 -3.17 10.74 1.31
CA ILE A 18 -1.89 11.43 1.21
C ILE A 18 -1.89 12.23 -0.09
N PRO A 19 -1.51 13.51 -0.06
CA PRO A 19 -1.37 14.26 -1.29
C PRO A 19 -0.37 13.54 -2.21
N LYS A 20 -0.82 13.21 -3.40
CA LYS A 20 -0.04 12.38 -4.33
C LYS A 20 1.33 12.99 -4.64
N ARG A 21 1.34 14.29 -4.90
CA ARG A 21 2.59 14.98 -5.21
C ARG A 21 3.59 14.86 -4.05
N ASN A 22 3.10 15.03 -2.83
CA ASN A 22 3.96 14.95 -1.66
C ASN A 22 4.58 13.57 -1.52
N TRP A 23 3.74 12.54 -1.67
CA TRP A 23 4.24 11.17 -1.53
C TRP A 23 5.23 10.82 -2.61
N LEU A 24 4.92 11.15 -3.88
CA LEU A 24 5.78 10.80 -4.99
C LEU A 24 7.11 11.53 -4.97
N SER A 25 7.16 12.71 -4.31
CA SER A 25 8.41 13.46 -4.22
C SER A 25 9.32 13.00 -3.08
N MET A 26 8.82 12.13 -2.20
CA MET A 26 9.62 11.64 -1.08
C MET A 26 10.60 10.57 -1.52
N GLU A 27 11.76 10.55 -0.88
CA GLU A 27 12.73 9.49 -1.08
C GLU A 27 12.22 8.21 -0.43
N GLU A 28 12.63 7.06 -0.96
CA GLU A 28 12.20 5.77 -0.43
C GLU A 28 12.54 5.63 1.05
N GLU A 29 13.68 6.15 1.45
CA GLU A 29 14.11 6.13 2.83
C GLU A 29 13.14 6.87 3.75
N ASP A 30 12.68 8.03 3.28
CA ASP A 30 11.75 8.84 4.06
C ASP A 30 10.40 8.18 4.16
N LYS A 31 9.96 7.52 3.10
CA LYS A 31 8.72 6.75 3.12
C LYS A 31 8.81 5.62 4.14
N SER A 32 9.92 4.90 4.10
CA SER A 32 10.14 3.80 5.04
C SER A 32 10.12 4.28 6.48
N GLN A 33 10.81 5.38 6.74
CA GLN A 33 10.88 5.93 8.08
C GLN A 33 9.50 6.38 8.58
N ALA A 34 8.73 7.03 7.72
CA ALA A 34 7.40 7.51 8.08
C ALA A 34 6.47 6.35 8.45
N ILE A 35 6.50 5.29 7.65
CA ILE A 35 5.65 4.13 7.90
C ILE A 35 6.09 3.42 9.19
N LEU A 36 7.40 3.29 9.37
CA LEU A 36 7.95 2.67 10.55
C LEU A 36 7.54 3.41 11.82
N GLU A 37 7.59 4.74 11.78
CA GLU A 37 7.20 5.56 12.91
C GLU A 37 5.73 5.38 13.28
N TYR A 38 4.89 5.27 12.28
CA TYR A 38 3.47 5.03 12.53
C TYR A 38 3.27 3.70 13.25
N HIS A 39 3.88 2.65 12.75
CA HIS A 39 3.69 1.31 13.32
C HIS A 39 4.28 1.20 14.72
N LYS A 40 5.37 1.93 14.95
CA LYS A 40 5.97 1.99 16.26
C LYS A 40 5.04 2.66 17.27
N LYS A 41 4.48 3.79 16.86
CA LYS A 41 3.61 4.57 17.73
C LYS A 41 2.34 3.81 18.11
N TYR A 42 1.77 3.09 17.16
CA TYR A 42 0.51 2.39 17.38
C TYR A 42 0.69 0.91 17.71
N LYS A 43 1.94 0.50 17.90
CA LYS A 43 2.28 -0.87 18.32
C LYS A 43 1.57 -1.96 17.52
N THR A 44 1.53 -1.75 16.22
CA THR A 44 0.94 -2.73 15.32
C THR A 44 1.76 -4.01 15.35
N ASN A 45 1.09 -5.13 15.46
CA ASN A 45 1.78 -6.41 15.49
C ASN A 45 2.26 -6.76 14.08
N LEU A 46 3.57 -6.69 13.87
CA LEU A 46 4.16 -6.97 12.57
C LEU A 46 4.93 -8.28 12.62
N TRP A 47 4.38 -9.30 11.98
CA TRP A 47 5.04 -10.60 11.92
C TRP A 47 6.30 -10.57 11.06
N ASN A 48 6.38 -9.63 10.11
CA ASN A 48 7.58 -9.37 9.33
C ASN A 48 7.62 -7.88 9.04
N LYS A 49 8.38 -7.18 9.85
CA LYS A 49 8.44 -5.73 9.82
C LYS A 49 8.85 -5.17 8.45
N GLU A 50 9.93 -5.72 7.91
CA GLU A 50 10.45 -5.23 6.63
C GLU A 50 9.48 -5.49 5.49
N PHE A 51 8.90 -6.66 5.48
CA PHE A 51 7.93 -7.03 4.47
C PHE A 51 6.70 -6.13 4.52
N HIS A 52 6.19 -5.91 5.73
CA HIS A 52 5.02 -5.06 5.96
C HIS A 52 5.29 -3.62 5.52
N LEU A 53 6.49 -3.15 5.84
CA LEU A 53 6.93 -1.82 5.47
C LEU A 53 6.92 -1.65 3.95
N ASN A 54 7.53 -2.60 3.25
CA ASN A 54 7.58 -2.58 1.80
C ASN A 54 6.20 -2.66 1.17
N LEU A 55 5.31 -3.40 1.81
CA LEU A 55 3.94 -3.53 1.35
C LEU A 55 3.23 -2.17 1.36
N HIS A 56 3.35 -1.46 2.48
CA HIS A 56 2.76 -0.12 2.59
C HIS A 56 3.31 0.82 1.51
N ILE A 57 4.63 0.79 1.32
CA ILE A 57 5.27 1.66 0.33
C ILE A 57 4.73 1.34 -1.06
N GLU A 58 4.69 0.07 -1.40
CA GLU A 58 4.27 -0.34 -2.74
C GLU A 58 2.84 0.08 -3.03
N ILE A 59 1.93 -0.17 -2.10
CA ILE A 59 0.53 0.16 -2.33
C ILE A 59 0.31 1.67 -2.33
N GLU A 60 0.97 2.39 -1.42
CA GLU A 60 0.86 3.85 -1.42
C GLU A 60 1.42 4.44 -2.73
N ASN A 61 2.50 3.85 -3.25
CA ASN A 61 3.04 4.28 -4.54
C ASN A 61 2.01 4.09 -5.65
N GLN A 62 1.35 2.95 -5.68
CA GLN A 62 0.36 2.67 -6.71
C GLN A 62 -0.83 3.62 -6.62
N ILE A 63 -1.25 3.94 -5.40
CA ILE A 63 -2.33 4.90 -5.18
C ILE A 63 -1.91 6.27 -5.70
N ALA A 64 -0.71 6.71 -5.34
CA ALA A 64 -0.20 8.02 -5.74
C ALA A 64 0.02 8.12 -7.25
N GLU A 65 0.39 7.01 -7.88
CA GLU A 65 0.62 6.96 -9.32
C GLU A 65 -0.68 6.81 -10.11
N ASN A 66 -1.81 6.85 -9.42
CA ASN A 66 -3.14 6.75 -10.05
C ASN A 66 -3.34 5.44 -10.82
N ILE A 67 -2.84 4.36 -10.26
CA ILE A 67 -3.12 3.05 -10.84
C ILE A 67 -4.61 2.79 -10.65
N ARG A 68 -5.35 2.84 -11.73
CA ARG A 68 -6.81 2.83 -11.69
C ARG A 68 -7.43 1.67 -10.91
N PRO A 69 -7.06 0.41 -11.18
CA PRO A 69 -7.66 -0.70 -10.42
C PRO A 69 -7.45 -0.57 -8.91
N VAL A 70 -6.28 -0.10 -8.50
CA VAL A 70 -5.96 0.05 -7.10
C VAL A 70 -6.80 1.16 -6.47
N ASN A 71 -6.88 2.31 -7.13
CA ASN A 71 -7.68 3.42 -6.62
C ASN A 71 -9.17 3.10 -6.58
N ASN A 72 -9.66 2.36 -7.58
CA ASN A 72 -11.05 1.92 -7.59
C ASN A 72 -11.34 0.97 -6.44
N ALA A 73 -10.42 0.04 -6.19
CA ALA A 73 -10.58 -0.90 -5.08
C ALA A 73 -10.56 -0.18 -3.75
N LEU A 74 -9.64 0.76 -3.59
CA LEU A 74 -9.56 1.55 -2.36
C LEU A 74 -10.89 2.26 -2.08
N ARG A 75 -11.43 2.94 -3.09
CA ARG A 75 -12.71 3.63 -2.93
C ARG A 75 -13.84 2.67 -2.61
N ARG A 76 -13.89 1.55 -3.32
CA ARG A 76 -14.94 0.56 -3.12
C ARG A 76 -14.92 -0.02 -1.72
N LEU A 77 -13.74 -0.40 -1.23
CA LEU A 77 -13.60 -0.97 0.10
C LEU A 77 -13.95 0.05 1.18
N LYS A 78 -13.49 1.30 1.02
CA LYS A 78 -13.82 2.35 1.97
C LYS A 78 -15.32 2.64 2.00
N ARG A 79 -15.93 2.67 0.82
CA ARG A 79 -17.38 2.91 0.72
C ARG A 79 -18.17 1.79 1.40
N SER A 80 -17.61 0.59 1.41
CA SER A 80 -18.24 -0.55 2.09
C SER A 80 -17.98 -0.58 3.59
N GLY A 81 -17.27 0.42 4.12
CA GLY A 81 -17.07 0.54 5.55
C GLY A 81 -15.68 0.16 6.06
N MET A 82 -14.77 -0.21 5.18
CA MET A 82 -13.42 -0.57 5.59
C MET A 82 -12.57 0.68 5.78
N ARG A 83 -11.77 0.70 6.85
CA ARG A 83 -10.84 1.81 7.06
C ARG A 83 -9.75 1.75 6.00
N ARG A 84 -9.19 2.92 5.67
CA ARG A 84 -8.18 3.00 4.63
C ARG A 84 -6.99 2.07 4.88
N HIS A 85 -6.50 2.03 6.12
CA HIS A 85 -5.38 1.17 6.49
C HIS A 85 -5.68 -0.30 6.16
N ASP A 86 -6.89 -0.74 6.53
CA ASP A 86 -7.30 -2.12 6.27
C ASP A 86 -7.46 -2.37 4.78
N ALA A 87 -7.91 -1.37 4.03
CA ALA A 87 -8.03 -1.50 2.59
C ALA A 87 -6.66 -1.63 1.93
N ILE A 88 -5.67 -0.88 2.44
CA ILE A 88 -4.30 -1.00 1.95
C ILE A 88 -3.78 -2.41 2.19
N HIS A 89 -4.04 -2.97 3.37
CA HIS A 89 -3.63 -4.35 3.66
C HIS A 89 -4.33 -5.35 2.76
N ALA A 90 -5.63 -5.15 2.51
CA ALA A 90 -6.38 -6.06 1.65
C ALA A 90 -5.84 -6.06 0.23
N ILE A 91 -5.59 -4.87 -0.32
CA ILE A 91 -5.00 -4.74 -1.64
C ILE A 91 -3.60 -5.34 -1.64
N GLY A 92 -2.87 -5.09 -0.56
CA GLY A 92 -1.52 -5.62 -0.40
C GLY A 92 -1.45 -7.14 -0.42
N CYS A 93 -2.45 -7.80 0.16
CA CYS A 93 -2.50 -9.26 0.14
C CYS A 93 -2.60 -9.80 -1.29
N ILE A 94 -3.40 -9.12 -2.12
CA ILE A 94 -3.50 -9.49 -3.53
C ILE A 94 -2.16 -9.25 -4.22
N PHE A 95 -1.52 -8.12 -3.92
CA PHE A 95 -0.22 -7.80 -4.49
C PHE A 95 0.80 -8.89 -4.16
N ILE A 96 0.85 -9.30 -2.90
CA ILE A 96 1.78 -10.33 -2.44
C ILE A 96 1.57 -11.64 -3.20
N ASP A 97 0.32 -12.04 -3.37
CA ASP A 97 0.01 -13.27 -4.08
C ASP A 97 0.51 -13.23 -5.52
N ASN A 98 0.67 -12.03 -6.06
CA ASN A 98 1.12 -11.86 -7.43
C ASN A 98 2.61 -11.55 -7.55
N VAL A 99 3.27 -11.23 -6.43
CA VAL A 99 4.71 -10.96 -6.46
C VAL A 99 5.50 -12.21 -6.79
N GLU A 100 5.02 -13.38 -6.36
CA GLU A 100 5.68 -14.63 -6.72
C GLU A 100 5.63 -14.89 -8.22
N ILE A 101 4.71 -14.22 -8.88
CA ILE A 101 4.58 -14.30 -10.32
C ILE A 101 5.55 -13.32 -10.97
N LEU A 102 6.38 -12.61 -10.17
CA LEU A 102 7.51 -11.87 -10.70
C LEU A 102 8.58 -12.84 -11.16
N ASN A 103 8.11 -13.94 -11.67
CA ASN A 103 8.93 -14.91 -12.36
C ASN A 103 9.40 -14.22 -13.65
N PRO A 104 10.72 -14.13 -13.86
CA PRO A 104 11.24 -13.47 -15.07
C PRO A 104 10.73 -14.10 -16.36
N GLU A 105 10.21 -15.31 -16.28
CA GLU A 105 9.65 -15.97 -17.45
C GLU A 105 8.28 -15.43 -17.85
N LYS A 106 7.61 -14.72 -16.96
CA LYS A 106 6.31 -14.14 -17.26
C LYS A 106 6.46 -12.69 -17.68
N SER A 107 5.72 -12.27 -18.69
CA SER A 107 5.79 -10.89 -19.12
C SER A 107 5.19 -9.97 -18.06
N ILE A 108 5.66 -8.72 -18.05
CA ILE A 108 5.14 -7.72 -17.14
C ILE A 108 3.64 -7.51 -17.39
N LYS A 109 3.25 -7.53 -18.66
CA LYS A 109 1.84 -7.38 -19.04
C LYS A 109 0.98 -8.47 -18.42
N TYR A 110 1.43 -9.71 -18.49
CA TYR A 110 0.70 -10.84 -17.90
C TYR A 110 0.51 -10.66 -16.39
N ARG A 111 1.60 -10.30 -15.72
CA ARG A 111 1.56 -10.15 -14.26
C ARG A 111 0.62 -9.04 -13.81
N LYS A 112 0.70 -7.90 -14.51
CA LYS A 112 -0.18 -6.78 -14.19
C LYS A 112 -1.63 -7.11 -14.46
N THR A 113 -1.90 -7.78 -15.58
CA THR A 113 -3.26 -8.13 -15.94
C THR A 113 -3.90 -9.03 -14.87
N LYS A 114 -3.17 -10.04 -14.42
CA LYS A 114 -3.67 -10.95 -13.39
C LYS A 114 -3.91 -10.20 -12.08
N TYR A 115 -2.94 -9.39 -11.67
CA TYR A 115 -3.02 -8.61 -10.45
C TYR A 115 -4.23 -7.67 -10.47
N TYR A 116 -4.38 -6.91 -11.55
CA TYR A 116 -5.47 -5.95 -11.66
C TYR A 116 -6.83 -6.63 -11.68
N LYS A 117 -6.92 -7.78 -12.34
CA LYS A 117 -8.16 -8.54 -12.39
C LYS A 117 -8.56 -9.00 -10.99
N GLU A 118 -7.59 -9.48 -10.22
CA GLU A 118 -7.88 -9.93 -8.87
C GLU A 118 -8.26 -8.77 -7.96
N ILE A 119 -7.62 -7.63 -8.15
CA ILE A 119 -7.97 -6.43 -7.39
C ILE A 119 -9.39 -5.98 -7.70
N ASP A 120 -9.81 -6.06 -8.96
CA ASP A 120 -11.16 -5.69 -9.35
C ASP A 120 -12.23 -6.57 -8.69
N LEU A 121 -11.86 -7.80 -8.32
CA LEU A 121 -12.77 -8.73 -7.67
C LEU A 121 -12.75 -8.64 -6.14
N LEU A 122 -11.85 -7.84 -5.60
CA LEU A 122 -11.67 -7.75 -4.15
C LEU A 122 -12.84 -7.06 -3.48
N THR A 123 -13.38 -7.71 -2.46
CA THR A 123 -14.43 -7.16 -1.60
C THR A 123 -14.06 -7.45 -0.16
N ILE A 124 -14.76 -6.81 0.79
CA ILE A 124 -14.54 -7.09 2.20
C ILE A 124 -14.78 -8.56 2.48
N LYS A 125 -15.86 -9.09 1.90
CA LYS A 125 -16.19 -10.50 2.10
C LYS A 125 -15.10 -11.43 1.59
N SER A 126 -14.58 -11.17 0.40
CA SER A 126 -13.52 -12.01 -0.16
C SER A 126 -12.23 -11.88 0.64
N PHE A 127 -11.93 -10.68 1.15
CA PHE A 127 -10.76 -10.47 1.97
C PHE A 127 -10.84 -11.27 3.26
N LEU A 128 -11.99 -11.23 3.93
CA LEU A 128 -12.18 -11.95 5.18
C LEU A 128 -12.06 -13.46 4.98
N LYS A 129 -12.48 -13.95 3.83
CA LYS A 129 -12.31 -15.36 3.50
C LYS A 129 -10.83 -15.73 3.37
N ARG A 130 -10.04 -14.84 2.77
CA ARG A 130 -8.61 -15.10 2.56
C ARG A 130 -7.84 -15.14 3.87
N THR A 131 -8.29 -14.41 4.87
CA THR A 131 -7.55 -14.27 6.12
C THR A 131 -7.92 -15.32 7.17
N ARG A 132 -8.77 -16.24 6.82
CA ARG A 132 -9.15 -17.33 7.71
C ARG A 132 -8.14 -18.45 7.70
#